data_18e4a9ae254f0d256a3cdcadd089f9c0
#
_entry.id   18e4a9ae254f0d256a3cdcadd089f9c0
#
_cell.length_a   1.000
_cell.length_b   1.000
_cell.length_c   1.000
_cell.angle_alpha   90.00
_cell.angle_beta   90.00
_cell.angle_gamma   90.00
#
_symmetry.space_group_name_H-M   'P 1'
#
loop_
_entity.id
_entity.type
_entity.pdbx_description
1 polymer ?
#
loop_
_entity_poly.entity_id
_entity_poly.type
_entity_poly.pdbx_seq_one_letter_code
_entity_poly.pdbx_strand_id
1 'polypeptide(L)'
;MANFVFTEKKMSEQEQKVETPEVEKQEDAVVEETQQTAPSQELDPLEEAIARVQELEEQLKTQIEEAANKEQDILLRSRAEIENLRRRTEQDVEKAHKFALEKFSKDILNTIDNLERALATPANKEDESVKALFDGVELTLKELVSTVGRFGVEAVGVVGETFNPDLHQAISMQPAEGFETNQISVVLQKGYTLNGRVIRPAMVMVAA
;
A
#
# COMPACT_ATOMS: atom_id res chain seq x y z
N MET A 1 -0.33 21.25 -32.03
CA MET A 1 -1.77 21.30 -32.27
C MET A 1 -2.32 19.90 -32.08
N ALA A 2 -2.87 19.61 -30.91
CA ALA A 2 -3.60 18.36 -30.65
C ALA A 2 -4.73 18.72 -29.68
N ASN A 3 -5.95 18.62 -30.17
CA ASN A 3 -7.21 18.93 -29.51
C ASN A 3 -7.45 17.97 -28.34
N PHE A 4 -7.63 18.52 -27.16
CA PHE A 4 -8.14 17.83 -26.00
C PHE A 4 -9.67 17.94 -26.03
N VAL A 5 -10.33 16.86 -26.41
CA VAL A 5 -11.80 16.78 -26.40
C VAL A 5 -12.24 16.41 -24.98
N PHE A 6 -12.89 17.37 -24.33
CA PHE A 6 -13.55 17.22 -23.04
C PHE A 6 -14.91 16.58 -23.28
N THR A 7 -15.09 15.35 -22.87
CA THR A 7 -16.40 14.66 -22.92
C THR A 7 -17.13 14.93 -21.60
N GLU A 8 -18.06 15.88 -21.63
CA GLU A 8 -19.09 16.06 -20.60
C GLU A 8 -20.05 14.87 -20.61
N LYS A 9 -20.08 14.12 -19.50
CA LYS A 9 -21.05 13.07 -19.28
C LYS A 9 -22.25 13.65 -18.54
N LYS A 10 -23.35 13.79 -19.28
CA LYS A 10 -24.69 14.13 -18.80
C LYS A 10 -25.07 13.25 -17.59
N MET A 11 -25.32 13.87 -16.45
CA MET A 11 -26.09 13.28 -15.37
C MET A 11 -27.56 13.47 -15.69
N SER A 12 -28.29 12.38 -15.85
CA SER A 12 -29.74 12.34 -16.02
C SER A 12 -30.40 12.61 -14.67
N GLU A 13 -31.22 13.65 -14.65
CA GLU A 13 -32.23 13.92 -13.63
C GLU A 13 -33.26 12.78 -13.60
N GLN A 14 -33.36 12.11 -12.46
CA GLN A 14 -34.52 11.30 -12.13
C GLN A 14 -35.43 12.13 -11.22
N GLU A 15 -36.49 12.68 -11.82
CA GLU A 15 -37.64 13.20 -11.11
C GLU A 15 -38.36 12.07 -10.36
N GLN A 16 -38.30 12.10 -9.05
CA GLN A 16 -39.16 11.28 -8.19
C GLN A 16 -40.51 12.03 -8.02
N LYS A 17 -41.50 11.47 -8.64
CA LYS A 17 -42.91 11.82 -8.56
C LYS A 17 -43.44 11.50 -7.15
N VAL A 18 -43.77 12.53 -6.38
CA VAL A 18 -44.47 12.41 -5.10
C VAL A 18 -45.94 12.20 -5.39
N GLU A 19 -46.46 11.01 -5.14
CA GLU A 19 -47.89 10.74 -5.12
C GLU A 19 -48.47 11.20 -3.76
N THR A 20 -49.42 12.12 -3.85
CA THR A 20 -50.31 12.49 -2.74
C THR A 20 -51.48 11.51 -2.69
N PRO A 21 -51.84 10.94 -1.52
CA PRO A 21 -53.06 10.17 -1.40
C PRO A 21 -54.26 11.08 -1.20
N GLU A 22 -55.29 10.80 -1.96
CA GLU A 22 -56.60 11.39 -1.93
C GLU A 22 -57.31 11.25 -0.58
N VAL A 23 -57.98 12.32 -0.17
CA VAL A 23 -58.84 12.36 1.00
C VAL A 23 -60.23 11.85 0.60
N GLU A 24 -60.62 10.66 1.02
CA GLU A 24 -62.00 10.21 1.00
C GLU A 24 -62.79 10.84 2.15
N LYS A 25 -63.83 11.54 1.76
CA LYS A 25 -64.90 12.00 2.65
C LYS A 25 -65.81 10.82 3.04
N GLN A 26 -65.98 10.61 4.33
CA GLN A 26 -67.19 9.96 4.83
C GLN A 26 -67.82 10.87 5.86
N GLU A 27 -69.05 11.25 5.53
CA GLU A 27 -70.02 11.91 6.38
C GLU A 27 -70.70 10.86 7.29
N ASP A 28 -71.27 11.41 8.37
CA ASP A 28 -72.32 10.88 9.26
C ASP A 28 -71.94 9.95 10.43
N ALA A 29 -72.03 10.54 11.64
CA ALA A 29 -73.04 10.17 12.64
C ALA A 29 -72.92 11.05 13.88
N VAL A 30 -73.95 11.78 14.15
CA VAL A 30 -74.22 12.53 15.38
C VAL A 30 -74.52 11.56 16.53
N VAL A 31 -73.76 11.69 17.62
CA VAL A 31 -74.23 11.29 18.97
C VAL A 31 -73.71 12.33 19.97
N GLU A 32 -74.68 13.06 20.55
CA GLU A 32 -74.49 13.84 21.77
C GLU A 32 -74.11 12.96 22.94
N GLU A 33 -73.00 13.26 23.60
CA GLU A 33 -72.79 12.98 25.01
C GLU A 33 -72.09 14.11 25.71
N THR A 34 -72.87 14.79 26.52
CA THR A 34 -72.45 15.74 27.54
C THR A 34 -71.54 15.10 28.55
N GLN A 35 -70.23 15.49 28.57
CA GLN A 35 -69.40 15.24 29.72
C GLN A 35 -68.56 16.49 30.08
N GLN A 36 -68.90 16.93 31.25
CA GLN A 36 -68.18 17.76 32.21
C GLN A 36 -66.80 18.30 31.78
N THR A 37 -66.77 19.57 31.51
CA THR A 37 -65.53 20.38 31.40
C THR A 37 -64.93 20.57 32.78
N ALA A 38 -63.78 19.88 33.02
CA ALA A 38 -62.82 20.32 33.99
C ALA A 38 -62.23 21.66 33.53
N PRO A 39 -61.93 22.60 34.40
CA PRO A 39 -61.38 23.88 34.00
C PRO A 39 -59.95 23.63 33.49
N SER A 40 -59.77 23.56 32.18
CA SER A 40 -58.50 23.80 31.56
C SER A 40 -58.15 25.26 31.86
N GLN A 41 -57.11 25.46 32.65
CA GLN A 41 -56.48 26.76 32.80
C GLN A 41 -55.99 27.15 31.40
N GLU A 42 -56.73 28.03 30.73
CA GLU A 42 -56.27 28.74 29.53
C GLU A 42 -55.10 29.60 30.00
N LEU A 43 -53.90 29.10 29.79
CA LEU A 43 -52.66 29.88 29.92
C LEU A 43 -52.81 31.09 28.99
N ASP A 44 -52.52 32.28 29.54
CA ASP A 44 -52.54 33.51 28.73
C ASP A 44 -51.71 33.30 27.47
N PRO A 45 -52.22 33.56 26.27
CA PRO A 45 -51.50 33.36 25.00
C PRO A 45 -50.12 33.97 24.98
N LEU A 46 -49.88 34.96 25.82
CA LEU A 46 -48.57 35.59 26.01
C LEU A 46 -47.58 34.65 26.77
N GLU A 47 -48.05 33.96 27.80
CA GLU A 47 -47.23 33.03 28.59
C GLU A 47 -46.85 31.80 27.75
N GLU A 48 -47.75 31.29 26.92
CA GLU A 48 -47.46 30.20 25.98
C GLU A 48 -46.43 30.61 24.92
N ALA A 49 -46.54 31.83 24.40
CA ALA A 49 -45.57 32.38 23.46
C ALA A 49 -44.17 32.56 24.09
N ILE A 50 -44.09 33.01 25.34
CA ILE A 50 -42.83 33.17 26.08
C ILE A 50 -42.20 31.81 26.35
N ALA A 51 -42.98 30.80 26.77
CA ALA A 51 -42.47 29.44 26.98
C ALA A 51 -41.92 28.84 25.68
N ARG A 52 -42.61 29.08 24.55
CA ARG A 52 -42.14 28.61 23.24
C ARG A 52 -40.86 29.27 22.78
N VAL A 53 -40.69 30.57 23.02
CA VAL A 53 -39.45 31.29 22.74
C VAL A 53 -38.30 30.72 23.57
N GLN A 54 -38.51 30.47 24.87
CA GLN A 54 -37.49 29.89 25.74
C GLN A 54 -37.10 28.49 25.29
N GLU A 55 -38.04 27.65 24.93
CA GLU A 55 -37.80 26.32 24.38
C GLU A 55 -36.94 26.36 23.09
N LEU A 56 -37.30 27.27 22.17
CA LEU A 56 -36.56 27.47 20.92
C LEU A 56 -35.13 27.99 21.15
N GLU A 57 -34.96 28.91 22.11
CA GLU A 57 -33.61 29.39 22.49
C GLU A 57 -32.74 28.28 23.09
N GLU A 58 -33.31 27.41 23.89
CA GLU A 58 -32.58 26.26 24.46
C GLU A 58 -32.22 25.24 23.37
N GLN A 59 -33.17 24.94 22.45
CA GLN A 59 -32.91 24.11 21.30
C GLN A 59 -31.82 24.67 20.39
N LEU A 60 -31.80 25.97 20.17
CA LEU A 60 -30.76 26.66 19.39
C LEU A 60 -29.39 26.56 20.07
N LYS A 61 -29.33 26.77 21.38
CA LYS A 61 -28.07 26.63 22.15
C LYS A 61 -27.51 25.21 22.02
N THR A 62 -28.35 24.20 22.24
CA THR A 62 -27.92 22.80 22.14
C THR A 62 -27.45 22.46 20.73
N GLN A 63 -28.14 22.92 19.69
CA GLN A 63 -27.74 22.71 18.31
C GLN A 63 -26.40 23.39 17.97
N ILE A 64 -26.17 24.61 18.48
CA ILE A 64 -24.90 25.33 18.29
C ILE A 64 -23.73 24.58 18.98
N GLU A 65 -23.95 24.11 20.21
CA GLU A 65 -22.93 23.36 20.96
C GLU A 65 -22.63 22.01 20.27
N GLU A 66 -23.65 21.30 19.81
CA GLU A 66 -23.46 20.05 19.05
C GLU A 66 -22.75 20.29 17.73
N ALA A 67 -23.10 21.36 17.00
CA ALA A 67 -22.42 21.72 15.76
C ALA A 67 -20.95 22.06 15.98
N ALA A 68 -20.65 22.86 17.04
CA ALA A 68 -19.27 23.20 17.40
C ALA A 68 -18.45 21.96 17.78
N ASN A 69 -19.03 21.04 18.55
CA ASN A 69 -18.37 19.81 18.92
C ASN A 69 -18.10 18.90 17.69
N LYS A 70 -19.09 18.78 16.79
CA LYS A 70 -18.93 18.02 15.53
C LYS A 70 -17.85 18.63 14.65
N GLU A 71 -17.82 19.96 14.55
CA GLU A 71 -16.77 20.66 13.80
C GLU A 71 -15.37 20.41 14.37
N GLN A 72 -15.23 20.48 15.70
CA GLN A 72 -13.96 20.16 16.36
C GLN A 72 -13.53 18.71 16.11
N ASP A 73 -14.45 17.77 16.23
CA ASP A 73 -14.16 16.35 15.97
C ASP A 73 -13.72 16.12 14.51
N ILE A 74 -14.38 16.77 13.55
CA ILE A 74 -14.02 16.70 12.15
C ILE A 74 -12.62 17.28 11.91
N LEU A 75 -12.32 18.43 12.53
CA LEU A 75 -11.01 19.07 12.42
C LEU A 75 -9.90 18.22 13.03
N LEU A 76 -10.13 17.61 14.20
CA LEU A 76 -9.17 16.73 14.84
C LEU A 76 -8.92 15.47 14.02
N ARG A 77 -9.99 14.85 13.52
CA ARG A 77 -9.88 13.68 12.63
C ARG A 77 -9.13 14.01 11.33
N SER A 78 -9.49 15.11 10.70
CA SER A 78 -8.83 15.58 9.47
C SER A 78 -7.33 15.84 9.69
N ARG A 79 -6.94 16.47 10.81
CA ARG A 79 -5.54 16.66 11.16
C ARG A 79 -4.80 15.34 11.36
N ALA A 80 -5.42 14.38 12.04
CA ALA A 80 -4.84 13.06 12.24
C ALA A 80 -4.68 12.30 10.92
N GLU A 81 -5.66 12.39 10.03
CA GLU A 81 -5.59 11.78 8.68
C GLU A 81 -4.49 12.41 7.83
N ILE A 82 -4.36 13.74 7.82
CA ILE A 82 -3.30 14.45 7.11
C ILE A 82 -1.91 14.03 7.62
N GLU A 83 -1.73 13.95 8.94
CA GLU A 83 -0.45 13.55 9.53
C GLU A 83 -0.11 12.09 9.19
N ASN A 84 -1.09 11.18 9.26
CA ASN A 84 -0.93 9.79 8.84
C ASN A 84 -0.59 9.67 7.35
N LEU A 85 -1.28 10.43 6.50
CA LEU A 85 -1.02 10.47 5.06
C LEU A 85 0.38 11.00 4.76
N ARG A 86 0.78 12.08 5.42
CA ARG A 86 2.13 12.66 5.27
C ARG A 86 3.20 11.64 5.61
N ARG A 87 3.09 10.99 6.79
CA ARG A 87 4.05 9.97 7.22
C ARG A 87 4.12 8.80 6.23
N ARG A 88 2.97 8.34 5.74
CA ARG A 88 2.91 7.28 4.73
C ARG A 88 3.57 7.71 3.42
N THR A 89 3.29 8.92 2.95
CA THR A 89 3.88 9.46 1.72
C THR A 89 5.40 9.57 1.84
N GLU A 90 5.92 10.06 2.97
CA GLU A 90 7.36 10.13 3.21
C GLU A 90 8.02 8.74 3.13
N GLN A 91 7.40 7.72 3.74
CA GLN A 91 7.86 6.34 3.65
C GLN A 91 7.79 5.77 2.22
N ASP A 92 6.73 6.06 1.49
CA ASP A 92 6.56 5.57 0.12
C ASP A 92 7.56 6.24 -0.84
N VAL A 93 7.84 7.53 -0.66
CA VAL A 93 8.89 8.25 -1.41
C VAL A 93 10.27 7.66 -1.09
N GLU A 94 10.59 7.42 0.18
CA GLU A 94 11.84 6.80 0.58
C GLU A 94 12.01 5.40 -0.05
N LYS A 95 10.96 4.57 0.00
CA LYS A 95 10.96 3.25 -0.65
C LYS A 95 11.13 3.37 -2.17
N ALA A 96 10.42 4.31 -2.80
CA ALA A 96 10.54 4.55 -4.24
C ALA A 96 11.97 4.91 -4.63
N HIS A 97 12.66 5.75 -3.86
CA HIS A 97 14.07 6.08 -4.09
C HIS A 97 15.00 4.89 -3.87
N LYS A 98 14.83 4.15 -2.76
CA LYS A 98 15.67 2.99 -2.44
C LYS A 98 15.59 1.87 -3.48
N PHE A 99 14.40 1.67 -4.07
CA PHE A 99 14.14 0.57 -5.00
C PHE A 99 13.92 1.00 -6.45
N ALA A 100 14.18 2.26 -6.79
CA ALA A 100 14.07 2.77 -8.15
C ALA A 100 14.86 1.95 -9.18
N LEU A 101 16.00 1.40 -8.77
CA LEU A 101 16.91 0.63 -9.62
C LEU A 101 16.60 -0.88 -9.63
N GLU A 102 15.54 -1.37 -8.96
CA GLU A 102 15.27 -2.81 -8.86
C GLU A 102 15.15 -3.49 -10.22
N LYS A 103 14.38 -2.89 -11.14
CA LYS A 103 14.21 -3.44 -12.48
C LYS A 103 15.51 -3.45 -13.28
N PHE A 104 16.24 -2.34 -13.26
CA PHE A 104 17.55 -2.25 -13.91
C PHE A 104 18.54 -3.28 -13.35
N SER A 105 18.57 -3.41 -12.01
CA SER A 105 19.43 -4.39 -11.34
C SER A 105 19.10 -5.82 -11.77
N LYS A 106 17.81 -6.18 -11.86
CA LYS A 106 17.39 -7.52 -12.36
C LYS A 106 17.93 -7.81 -13.77
N ASP A 107 17.87 -6.83 -14.64
CA ASP A 107 18.30 -7.01 -16.03
C ASP A 107 19.84 -7.11 -16.11
N ILE A 108 20.58 -6.31 -15.34
CA ILE A 108 22.05 -6.36 -15.32
C ILE A 108 22.61 -7.66 -14.73
N LEU A 109 21.87 -8.31 -13.79
CA LEU A 109 22.28 -9.60 -13.21
C LEU A 109 22.45 -10.68 -14.27
N ASN A 110 21.66 -10.67 -15.34
CA ASN A 110 21.82 -11.62 -16.46
C ASN A 110 23.16 -11.43 -17.17
N THR A 111 23.64 -10.20 -17.24
CA THR A 111 24.96 -9.92 -17.83
C THR A 111 26.08 -10.42 -16.94
N ILE A 112 25.95 -10.26 -15.63
CA ILE A 112 26.89 -10.82 -14.63
C ILE A 112 26.96 -12.34 -14.75
N ASP A 113 25.79 -13.00 -14.77
CA ASP A 113 25.70 -14.47 -14.93
C ASP A 113 26.37 -14.96 -16.23
N ASN A 114 26.20 -14.22 -17.33
CA ASN A 114 26.82 -14.56 -18.60
C ASN A 114 28.35 -14.44 -18.54
N LEU A 115 28.88 -13.41 -17.86
CA LEU A 115 30.31 -13.25 -17.67
C LEU A 115 30.88 -14.36 -16.76
N GLU A 116 30.18 -14.70 -15.66
CA GLU A 116 30.54 -15.81 -14.78
C GLU A 116 30.56 -17.15 -15.53
N ARG A 117 29.53 -17.38 -16.37
CA ARG A 117 29.48 -18.59 -17.20
C ARG A 117 30.60 -18.65 -18.24
N ALA A 118 30.98 -17.51 -18.84
CA ALA A 118 32.10 -17.44 -19.73
C ALA A 118 33.41 -17.82 -19.05
N LEU A 119 33.62 -17.34 -17.80
CA LEU A 119 34.81 -17.69 -16.97
C LEU A 119 34.80 -19.15 -16.50
N ALA A 120 33.63 -19.76 -16.32
CA ALA A 120 33.48 -21.15 -15.93
C ALA A 120 33.72 -22.13 -17.10
N THR A 121 33.72 -21.63 -18.36
CA THR A 121 33.90 -22.49 -19.53
C THR A 121 35.32 -23.07 -19.54
N PRO A 122 35.46 -24.39 -19.70
CA PRO A 122 36.79 -25.02 -19.79
C PRO A 122 37.48 -24.54 -21.07
N ALA A 123 38.56 -23.81 -20.93
CA ALA A 123 39.38 -23.34 -22.04
C ALA A 123 40.82 -23.75 -21.81
N ASN A 124 41.57 -23.88 -22.90
CA ASN A 124 43.00 -24.16 -22.81
C ASN A 124 43.74 -22.90 -22.32
N LYS A 125 43.89 -22.76 -21.00
CA LYS A 125 44.57 -21.63 -20.32
C LYS A 125 46.08 -21.59 -20.52
N GLU A 126 46.65 -22.59 -21.23
CA GLU A 126 48.08 -22.63 -21.57
C GLU A 126 48.41 -21.69 -22.74
N ASP A 127 47.42 -21.36 -23.57
CA ASP A 127 47.56 -20.34 -24.63
C ASP A 127 47.52 -18.94 -24.00
N GLU A 128 48.63 -18.18 -24.16
CA GLU A 128 48.79 -16.84 -23.58
C GLU A 128 47.74 -15.85 -24.05
N SER A 129 47.27 -16.00 -25.28
CA SER A 129 46.18 -15.17 -25.85
C SER A 129 44.82 -15.45 -25.15
N VAL A 130 44.53 -16.72 -24.90
CA VAL A 130 43.31 -17.15 -24.20
C VAL A 130 43.35 -16.70 -22.75
N LYS A 131 44.49 -16.84 -22.11
CA LYS A 131 44.69 -16.37 -20.72
C LYS A 131 44.45 -14.85 -20.59
N ALA A 132 45.04 -14.05 -21.46
CA ALA A 132 44.89 -12.61 -21.48
C ALA A 132 43.39 -12.19 -21.67
N LEU A 133 42.62 -12.94 -22.48
CA LEU A 133 41.20 -12.72 -22.66
C LEU A 133 40.41 -13.03 -21.37
N PHE A 134 40.71 -14.16 -20.72
CA PHE A 134 40.06 -14.53 -19.45
C PHE A 134 40.36 -13.52 -18.34
N ASP A 135 41.61 -13.08 -18.20
CA ASP A 135 41.99 -12.03 -17.24
C ASP A 135 41.23 -10.71 -17.50
N GLY A 136 41.05 -10.35 -18.76
CA GLY A 136 40.24 -9.19 -19.15
C GLY A 136 38.77 -9.31 -18.78
N VAL A 137 38.17 -10.48 -19.02
CA VAL A 137 36.77 -10.74 -18.64
C VAL A 137 36.60 -10.77 -17.13
N GLU A 138 37.54 -11.37 -16.39
CA GLU A 138 37.51 -11.39 -14.92
C GLU A 138 37.61 -9.98 -14.34
N LEU A 139 38.51 -9.15 -14.87
CA LEU A 139 38.62 -7.75 -14.45
C LEU A 139 37.32 -6.96 -14.73
N THR A 140 36.71 -7.16 -15.89
CA THR A 140 35.45 -6.53 -16.27
C THR A 140 34.32 -6.95 -15.33
N LEU A 141 34.22 -8.24 -15.02
CA LEU A 141 33.23 -8.77 -14.06
C LEU A 141 33.41 -8.15 -12.67
N LYS A 142 34.66 -8.10 -12.20
CA LYS A 142 34.99 -7.53 -10.88
C LYS A 142 34.61 -6.04 -10.81
N GLU A 143 34.91 -5.29 -11.86
CA GLU A 143 34.55 -3.87 -11.94
C GLU A 143 33.03 -3.67 -12.00
N LEU A 144 32.32 -4.49 -12.79
CA LEU A 144 30.85 -4.44 -12.88
C LEU A 144 30.20 -4.74 -11.52
N VAL A 145 30.62 -5.81 -10.83
CA VAL A 145 30.12 -6.16 -9.50
C VAL A 145 30.42 -5.05 -8.50
N SER A 146 31.62 -4.49 -8.50
CA SER A 146 31.98 -3.34 -7.66
C SER A 146 31.12 -2.10 -7.96
N THR A 147 30.81 -1.87 -9.24
CA THR A 147 29.98 -0.73 -9.66
C THR A 147 28.55 -0.87 -9.19
N VAL A 148 27.92 -2.03 -9.41
CA VAL A 148 26.53 -2.26 -8.91
C VAL A 148 26.46 -2.29 -7.38
N GLY A 149 27.54 -2.73 -6.71
CA GLY A 149 27.66 -2.67 -5.25
C GLY A 149 27.55 -1.26 -4.68
N ARG A 150 28.08 -0.24 -5.39
CA ARG A 150 27.93 1.17 -4.99
C ARG A 150 26.47 1.66 -5.01
N PHE A 151 25.62 0.98 -5.74
CA PHE A 151 24.17 1.27 -5.79
C PHE A 151 23.35 0.40 -4.83
N GLY A 152 24.03 -0.31 -3.90
CA GLY A 152 23.39 -1.13 -2.86
C GLY A 152 23.01 -2.54 -3.32
N VAL A 153 23.55 -3.01 -4.45
CA VAL A 153 23.37 -4.40 -4.91
C VAL A 153 24.48 -5.26 -4.28
N GLU A 154 24.09 -6.24 -3.47
CA GLU A 154 25.00 -7.13 -2.76
C GLU A 154 24.75 -8.58 -3.16
N ALA A 155 25.84 -9.34 -3.39
CA ALA A 155 25.75 -10.75 -3.69
C ALA A 155 25.47 -11.57 -2.41
N VAL A 156 24.60 -12.58 -2.53
CA VAL A 156 24.27 -13.54 -1.46
C VAL A 156 24.45 -14.97 -1.95
N GLY A 157 24.63 -15.88 -1.01
CA GLY A 157 24.85 -17.30 -1.28
C GLY A 157 26.35 -17.61 -1.50
N VAL A 158 27.06 -17.85 -0.41
CA VAL A 158 28.45 -18.29 -0.40
C VAL A 158 28.48 -19.75 0.00
N VAL A 159 29.40 -20.52 -0.61
CA VAL A 159 29.64 -21.92 -0.24
C VAL A 159 30.11 -22.00 1.22
N GLY A 160 29.52 -22.91 2.01
CA GLY A 160 29.78 -23.05 3.44
C GLY A 160 28.88 -22.21 4.34
N GLU A 161 28.05 -21.29 3.77
CA GLU A 161 27.08 -20.52 4.54
C GLU A 161 25.86 -21.37 4.91
N THR A 162 25.25 -21.09 6.06
CA THR A 162 24.00 -21.76 6.45
C THR A 162 22.85 -21.36 5.52
N PHE A 163 22.09 -22.32 5.06
CA PHE A 163 20.91 -22.08 4.21
C PHE A 163 19.90 -21.21 4.92
N ASN A 164 19.49 -20.14 4.26
CA ASN A 164 18.42 -19.23 4.69
C ASN A 164 17.34 -19.17 3.61
N PRO A 165 16.09 -19.60 3.90
CA PRO A 165 14.99 -19.60 2.93
C PRO A 165 14.62 -18.21 2.40
N ASP A 166 14.91 -17.14 3.14
CA ASP A 166 14.62 -15.76 2.71
C ASP A 166 15.58 -15.27 1.61
N LEU A 167 16.80 -15.81 1.57
CA LEU A 167 17.88 -15.39 0.66
C LEU A 167 18.20 -16.42 -0.41
N HIS A 168 17.95 -17.71 -0.11
CA HIS A 168 18.42 -18.84 -0.89
C HIS A 168 17.25 -19.73 -1.34
N GLN A 169 17.36 -20.26 -2.55
CA GLN A 169 16.48 -21.26 -3.10
C GLN A 169 17.21 -22.58 -3.24
N ALA A 170 16.91 -23.56 -2.37
CA ALA A 170 17.46 -24.89 -2.47
C ALA A 170 16.86 -25.63 -3.67
N ILE A 171 17.71 -26.08 -4.59
CA ILE A 171 17.31 -26.88 -5.74
C ILE A 171 17.36 -28.38 -5.41
N SER A 172 18.36 -28.79 -4.63
CA SER A 172 18.58 -30.17 -4.21
C SER A 172 19.23 -30.22 -2.85
N MET A 173 18.94 -31.29 -2.11
CA MET A 173 19.64 -31.65 -0.88
C MET A 173 20.40 -32.95 -1.17
N GLN A 174 21.72 -32.96 -0.93
CA GLN A 174 22.59 -34.10 -1.18
C GLN A 174 23.66 -34.22 -0.09
N PRO A 175 24.07 -35.43 0.27
CA PRO A 175 25.23 -35.60 1.14
C PRO A 175 26.45 -34.95 0.49
N ALA A 176 27.13 -34.09 1.21
CA ALA A 176 28.34 -33.40 0.75
C ALA A 176 29.44 -33.55 1.80
N GLU A 177 30.57 -34.15 1.41
CA GLU A 177 31.71 -34.32 2.32
C GLU A 177 32.32 -32.95 2.67
N GLY A 178 32.59 -32.74 3.93
CA GLY A 178 33.20 -31.50 4.43
C GLY A 178 32.22 -30.35 4.74
N PHE A 179 30.91 -30.60 4.65
CA PHE A 179 29.87 -29.63 5.02
C PHE A 179 28.97 -30.17 6.13
N GLU A 180 28.54 -29.29 7.00
CA GLU A 180 27.51 -29.61 7.99
C GLU A 180 26.11 -29.66 7.38
N THR A 181 25.21 -30.40 8.01
CA THR A 181 23.80 -30.43 7.60
C THR A 181 23.23 -29.00 7.52
N ASN A 182 22.49 -28.72 6.46
CA ASN A 182 21.90 -27.43 6.19
C ASN A 182 22.88 -26.30 5.76
N GLN A 183 24.10 -26.65 5.37
CA GLN A 183 25.04 -25.70 4.74
C GLN A 183 24.94 -25.75 3.21
N ILE A 184 25.28 -24.63 2.58
CA ILE A 184 25.38 -24.52 1.12
C ILE A 184 26.62 -25.25 0.65
N SER A 185 26.44 -26.37 -0.06
CA SER A 185 27.53 -27.14 -0.64
C SER A 185 27.98 -26.61 -2.00
N VAL A 186 27.02 -26.18 -2.83
CA VAL A 186 27.28 -25.61 -4.16
C VAL A 186 26.38 -24.45 -4.44
N VAL A 187 26.90 -23.41 -5.04
CA VAL A 187 26.13 -22.27 -5.57
C VAL A 187 26.03 -22.41 -7.08
N LEU A 188 24.82 -22.72 -7.58
CA LEU A 188 24.55 -22.86 -9.02
C LEU A 188 24.41 -21.49 -9.68
N GLN A 189 23.77 -20.56 -8.97
CA GLN A 189 23.58 -19.19 -9.43
C GLN A 189 23.59 -18.27 -8.20
N LYS A 190 24.39 -17.22 -8.25
CA LYS A 190 24.46 -16.24 -7.16
C LYS A 190 23.16 -15.47 -7.01
N GLY A 191 22.74 -15.27 -5.78
CA GLY A 191 21.63 -14.38 -5.44
C GLY A 191 22.11 -12.94 -5.25
N TYR A 192 21.18 -12.01 -5.27
CA TYR A 192 21.47 -10.59 -5.07
C TYR A 192 20.36 -9.90 -4.29
N THR A 193 20.77 -8.98 -3.43
CA THR A 193 19.86 -8.06 -2.71
C THR A 193 20.08 -6.63 -3.19
N LEU A 194 19.09 -5.78 -3.04
CA LEU A 194 19.17 -4.33 -3.24
C LEU A 194 18.74 -3.63 -1.94
N ASN A 195 19.64 -2.94 -1.30
CA ASN A 195 19.39 -2.27 -0.03
C ASN A 195 18.72 -3.19 1.01
N GLY A 196 19.16 -4.44 1.10
CA GLY A 196 18.64 -5.45 2.01
C GLY A 196 17.39 -6.20 1.54
N ARG A 197 16.80 -5.85 0.39
CA ARG A 197 15.67 -6.57 -0.20
C ARG A 197 16.15 -7.53 -1.27
N VAL A 198 15.71 -8.79 -1.22
CA VAL A 198 16.05 -9.80 -2.22
C VAL A 198 15.48 -9.42 -3.58
N ILE A 199 16.35 -9.25 -4.57
CA ILE A 199 16.00 -9.08 -5.99
C ILE A 199 15.87 -10.45 -6.65
N ARG A 200 16.83 -11.34 -6.34
CA ARG A 200 16.90 -12.71 -6.83
C ARG A 200 17.54 -13.60 -5.76
N PRO A 201 16.86 -14.68 -5.33
CA PRO A 201 17.47 -15.63 -4.40
C PRO A 201 18.63 -16.35 -5.06
N ALA A 202 19.62 -16.77 -4.27
CA ALA A 202 20.69 -17.65 -4.75
C ALA A 202 20.14 -19.07 -4.97
N MET A 203 20.42 -19.66 -6.13
CA MET A 203 20.10 -21.06 -6.39
C MET A 203 21.26 -21.94 -5.87
N VAL A 204 20.97 -22.76 -4.87
CA VAL A 204 21.98 -23.49 -4.13
C VAL A 204 21.64 -24.97 -3.98
N MET A 205 22.67 -25.78 -3.79
CA MET A 205 22.55 -27.17 -3.28
C MET A 205 22.93 -27.14 -1.80
N VAL A 206 22.18 -27.87 -0.99
CA VAL A 206 22.34 -27.90 0.48
C VAL A 206 22.82 -29.26 0.89
N ALA A 207 23.75 -29.31 1.85
CA ALA A 207 24.21 -30.53 2.47
C ALA A 207 23.11 -31.15 3.35
N ALA A 208 22.87 -32.46 3.16
CA ALA A 208 21.85 -33.22 3.89
C ALA A 208 22.37 -33.74 5.23
#